data_2cac96392aa444bd650a4e80f9561d31
#
_entry.id   2cac96392aa444bd650a4e80f9561d31
#
_cell.length_a   1.000
_cell.length_b   1.000
_cell.length_c   1.000
_cell.angle_alpha   90.00
_cell.angle_beta   90.00
_cell.angle_gamma   90.00
#
_symmetry.space_group_name_H-M   'P 1'
#
loop_
_entity.id
_entity.type
_entity.pdbx_description
1 polymer ?
#
loop_
_entity_poly.entity_id
_entity_poly.type
_entity_poly.pdbx_seq_one_letter_code
_entity_poly.pdbx_strand_id
1 'polypeptide(L)'
;IFKKSVPSFKTQNHFYGYDGRGNDPTRFDCIYTYNLGRTVFSLIANGATGQMAAIRNLEKDFSKWQPIGIPIAPLMHLEERKGKMALVIEKSIVDVNSVTFRVV
;
A
#
# COMPACT_ATOMS: atom_id res chain seq x y z
N ILE A 1 -2.52 -50.05 -10.30
CA ILE A 1 -3.08 -50.27 -8.95
C ILE A 1 -2.74 -49.13 -8.00
N PHE A 2 -1.52 -48.66 -8.01
CA PHE A 2 -1.09 -47.51 -7.18
C PHE A 2 -1.87 -46.23 -7.48
N LYS A 3 -2.14 -45.97 -8.76
CA LYS A 3 -2.88 -44.77 -9.17
C LYS A 3 -4.34 -44.75 -8.72
N LYS A 4 -4.92 -45.90 -8.40
CA LYS A 4 -6.30 -46.00 -7.91
C LYS A 4 -6.41 -45.95 -6.39
N SER A 5 -5.34 -46.29 -5.68
CA SER A 5 -5.31 -46.38 -4.23
C SER A 5 -4.80 -45.10 -3.53
N VAL A 6 -4.11 -44.24 -4.29
CA VAL A 6 -3.60 -42.97 -3.75
C VAL A 6 -4.59 -41.86 -4.03
N PRO A 7 -5.10 -41.17 -3.00
CA PRO A 7 -5.98 -40.02 -3.21
C PRO A 7 -5.26 -38.92 -4.02
N SER A 8 -6.01 -38.31 -4.95
CA SER A 8 -5.45 -37.20 -5.74
C SER A 8 -5.05 -36.06 -4.81
N PHE A 9 -3.79 -35.64 -4.93
CA PHE A 9 -3.30 -34.49 -4.19
C PHE A 9 -3.84 -33.21 -4.84
N LYS A 10 -4.57 -32.41 -4.08
CA LYS A 10 -5.08 -31.12 -4.51
C LYS A 10 -4.49 -30.03 -3.63
N THR A 11 -4.03 -28.96 -4.25
CA THR A 11 -3.59 -27.77 -3.55
C THR A 11 -4.56 -26.62 -3.78
N GLN A 12 -4.76 -25.82 -2.76
CA GLN A 12 -5.54 -24.61 -2.86
C GLN A 12 -4.67 -23.45 -2.40
N ASN A 13 -4.34 -22.56 -3.33
CA ASN A 13 -3.53 -21.39 -3.04
C ASN A 13 -4.42 -20.24 -2.56
N HIS A 14 -4.03 -19.61 -1.46
CA HIS A 14 -4.70 -18.45 -0.94
C HIS A 14 -3.78 -17.24 -1.06
N PHE A 15 -4.31 -16.15 -1.63
CA PHE A 15 -3.65 -14.87 -1.67
C PHE A 15 -4.34 -13.91 -0.68
N TYR A 16 -3.66 -13.62 0.42
CA TYR A 16 -4.19 -12.79 1.49
C TYR A 16 -3.83 -11.30 1.31
N GLY A 17 -3.91 -10.77 0.12
CA GLY A 17 -3.71 -9.35 -0.13
C GLY A 17 -4.83 -8.51 0.50
N TYR A 18 -5.95 -8.42 -0.19
CA TYR A 18 -7.11 -7.67 0.33
C TYR A 18 -7.88 -8.44 1.39
N ASP A 19 -8.10 -9.72 1.18
CA ASP A 19 -8.90 -10.55 2.10
C ASP A 19 -8.27 -10.69 3.49
N GLY A 20 -6.94 -10.80 3.56
CA GLY A 20 -6.21 -10.89 4.82
C GLY A 20 -6.02 -9.57 5.53
N ARG A 21 -6.23 -8.43 4.85
CA ARG A 21 -6.07 -7.08 5.41
C ARG A 21 -7.38 -6.32 5.55
N GLY A 22 -8.43 -6.78 4.86
CA GLY A 22 -9.73 -6.12 4.89
C GLY A 22 -10.37 -6.21 6.27
N ASN A 23 -10.83 -5.08 6.79
CA ASN A 23 -11.60 -4.99 8.03
C ASN A 23 -12.45 -3.72 8.00
N ASP A 24 -13.40 -3.64 8.91
CA ASP A 24 -14.16 -2.42 9.10
C ASP A 24 -13.26 -1.27 9.53
N PRO A 25 -13.47 -0.06 8.99
CA PRO A 25 -12.64 1.08 9.33
C PRO A 25 -12.80 1.48 10.79
N THR A 26 -11.69 1.80 11.43
CA THR A 26 -11.69 2.41 12.77
C THR A 26 -12.02 3.90 12.67
N ARG A 27 -12.31 4.53 13.82
CA ARG A 27 -12.46 5.99 13.86
C ARG A 27 -11.24 6.73 13.31
N PHE A 28 -10.04 6.22 13.60
CA PHE A 28 -8.80 6.76 13.05
C PHE A 28 -8.81 6.70 11.52
N ASP A 29 -9.16 5.56 10.95
CA ASP A 29 -9.20 5.36 9.50
C ASP A 29 -10.17 6.34 8.83
N CYS A 30 -11.35 6.54 9.44
CA CYS A 30 -12.35 7.48 8.91
C CYS A 30 -11.83 8.92 8.90
N ILE A 31 -11.21 9.36 9.97
CA ILE A 31 -10.63 10.72 10.06
C ILE A 31 -9.45 10.87 9.11
N TYR A 32 -8.60 9.87 9.04
CA TYR A 32 -7.44 9.87 8.17
C TYR A 32 -7.83 9.96 6.68
N THR A 33 -8.72 9.09 6.24
CA THR A 33 -9.17 9.09 4.83
C THR A 33 -9.94 10.36 4.47
N TYR A 34 -10.74 10.90 5.38
CA TYR A 34 -11.40 12.19 5.17
C TYR A 34 -10.39 13.31 4.93
N ASN A 35 -9.35 13.38 5.76
CA ASN A 35 -8.29 14.40 5.61
C ASN A 35 -7.44 14.16 4.36
N LEU A 36 -7.20 12.92 3.96
CA LEU A 36 -6.57 12.61 2.68
C LEU A 36 -7.40 13.15 1.51
N GLY A 37 -8.70 12.97 1.53
CA GLY A 37 -9.61 13.50 0.50
C GLY A 37 -9.54 15.02 0.42
N ARG A 38 -9.52 15.71 1.55
CA ARG A 38 -9.34 17.17 1.60
C ARG A 38 -7.98 17.61 1.05
N THR A 39 -6.93 16.84 1.34
CA THR A 39 -5.58 17.09 0.79
C THR A 39 -5.56 16.95 -0.72
N VAL A 40 -6.19 15.91 -1.27
CA VAL A 40 -6.33 15.72 -2.71
C VAL A 40 -7.04 16.91 -3.35
N PHE A 41 -8.15 17.36 -2.77
CA PHE A 41 -8.86 18.54 -3.27
C PHE A 41 -7.97 19.78 -3.29
N SER A 42 -7.22 20.02 -2.22
CA SER A 42 -6.30 21.17 -2.13
C SER A 42 -5.21 21.10 -3.20
N LEU A 43 -4.65 19.91 -3.46
CA LEU A 43 -3.66 19.72 -4.53
C LEU A 43 -4.24 20.05 -5.90
N ILE A 44 -5.45 19.57 -6.19
CA ILE A 44 -6.14 19.85 -7.45
C ILE A 44 -6.45 21.35 -7.59
N ALA A 45 -6.95 21.98 -6.54
CA ALA A 45 -7.29 23.41 -6.54
C ALA A 45 -6.07 24.30 -6.76
N ASN A 46 -4.90 23.88 -6.32
CA ASN A 46 -3.63 24.59 -6.52
C ASN A 46 -2.91 24.20 -7.81
N GLY A 47 -3.52 23.38 -8.67
CA GLY A 47 -2.94 22.96 -9.95
C GLY A 47 -1.78 21.98 -9.82
N ALA A 48 -1.58 21.36 -8.65
CA ALA A 48 -0.55 20.35 -8.46
C ALA A 48 -0.96 19.03 -9.13
N THR A 49 -0.11 18.52 -10.00
CA THR A 49 -0.32 17.25 -10.71
C THR A 49 0.83 16.28 -10.45
N GLY A 50 0.58 14.98 -10.64
CA GLY A 50 1.59 13.95 -10.44
C GLY A 50 2.04 13.81 -8.98
N GLN A 51 1.20 14.19 -8.03
CA GLN A 51 1.46 14.10 -6.60
C GLN A 51 0.46 13.18 -5.89
N MET A 52 0.95 12.46 -4.93
CA MET A 52 0.15 11.65 -4.03
C MET A 52 -0.11 12.43 -2.74
N ALA A 53 -1.36 12.45 -2.30
CA ALA A 53 -1.70 13.04 -1.01
C ALA A 53 -1.21 12.16 0.14
N ALA A 54 -0.61 12.79 1.13
CA ALA A 54 -0.16 12.13 2.35
C ALA A 54 -0.33 13.06 3.55
N ILE A 55 -0.23 12.51 4.74
CA ILE A 55 -0.30 13.26 5.99
C ILE A 55 0.88 12.88 6.87
N ARG A 56 1.59 13.88 7.36
CA ARG A 56 2.68 13.71 8.32
C ARG A 56 2.15 13.76 9.75
N ASN A 57 2.95 13.23 10.66
CA ASN A 57 2.70 13.26 12.11
C ASN A 57 1.44 12.47 12.51
N LEU A 58 1.17 11.36 11.85
CA LEU A 58 0.02 10.50 12.15
C LEU A 58 0.06 9.94 13.59
N GLU A 59 1.24 9.84 14.18
CA GLU A 59 1.44 9.41 15.57
C GLU A 59 1.06 10.47 16.61
N LYS A 60 0.84 11.70 16.16
CA LYS A 60 0.47 12.83 17.01
C LYS A 60 -1.04 13.08 16.98
N ASP A 61 -1.50 14.01 17.80
CA ASP A 61 -2.90 14.47 17.80
C ASP A 61 -3.32 15.01 16.43
N PHE A 62 -4.58 14.87 16.09
CA PHE A 62 -5.15 15.34 14.82
C PHE A 62 -4.84 16.80 14.49
N SER A 63 -4.74 17.65 15.51
CA SER A 63 -4.39 19.07 15.35
C SER A 63 -2.97 19.30 14.83
N LYS A 64 -2.09 18.32 14.97
CA LYS A 64 -0.68 18.37 14.54
C LYS A 64 -0.43 17.66 13.22
N TRP A 65 -1.45 17.10 12.61
CA TRP A 65 -1.35 16.47 11.31
C TRP A 65 -1.06 17.49 10.22
N GLN A 66 -0.09 17.16 9.37
CA GLN A 66 0.33 18.02 8.26
C GLN A 66 0.01 17.36 6.92
N PRO A 67 -0.99 17.86 6.17
CA PRO A 67 -1.21 17.40 4.79
C PRO A 67 -0.05 17.81 3.90
N ILE A 68 0.42 16.88 3.07
CA ILE A 68 1.50 17.10 2.11
C ILE A 68 1.18 16.45 0.78
N GLY A 69 1.82 16.95 -0.28
CA GLY A 69 1.88 16.28 -1.58
C GLY A 69 3.26 15.66 -1.78
N ILE A 70 3.29 14.41 -2.21
CA ILE A 70 4.54 13.71 -2.52
C ILE A 70 4.57 13.45 -4.02
N PRO A 71 5.59 13.91 -4.75
CA PRO A 71 5.73 13.58 -6.16
C PRO A 71 5.79 12.07 -6.38
N ILE A 72 5.01 11.57 -7.34
CA ILE A 72 4.92 10.13 -7.60
C ILE A 72 6.18 9.62 -8.32
N ALA A 73 6.75 10.40 -9.22
CA ALA A 73 7.86 9.96 -10.06
C ALA A 73 9.04 9.35 -9.29
N PRO A 74 9.52 9.93 -8.18
CA PRO A 74 10.60 9.32 -7.40
C PRO A 74 10.24 7.99 -6.71
N LEU A 75 8.94 7.67 -6.61
CA LEU A 75 8.46 6.44 -5.99
C LEU A 75 8.33 5.29 -6.98
N MET A 76 8.54 5.56 -8.26
CA MET A 76 8.35 4.59 -9.34
C MET A 76 9.68 3.97 -9.74
N HIS A 77 9.65 2.71 -10.15
CA HIS A 77 10.77 2.01 -10.75
C HIS A 77 10.32 1.21 -11.98
N LEU A 78 11.28 0.80 -12.79
CA LEU A 78 11.03 -0.03 -13.94
C LEU A 78 10.98 -1.50 -13.51
N GLU A 79 9.93 -2.20 -13.87
CA GLU A 79 9.76 -3.62 -13.64
C GLU A 79 9.32 -4.32 -14.91
N GLU A 80 9.86 -5.50 -15.17
CA GLU A 80 9.42 -6.31 -16.30
C GLU A 80 8.09 -6.98 -15.97
N ARG A 81 7.07 -6.68 -16.77
CA ARG A 81 5.75 -7.30 -16.68
C ARG A 81 5.29 -7.75 -18.06
N LYS A 82 4.91 -9.01 -18.17
CA LYS A 82 4.43 -9.61 -19.43
C LYS A 82 5.38 -9.36 -20.61
N GLY A 83 6.70 -9.46 -20.38
CA GLY A 83 7.72 -9.23 -21.38
C GLY A 83 7.96 -7.77 -21.77
N LYS A 84 7.38 -6.81 -21.05
CA LYS A 84 7.57 -5.37 -21.28
C LYS A 84 8.02 -4.66 -20.00
N MET A 85 8.86 -3.65 -20.16
CA MET A 85 9.25 -2.78 -19.07
C MET A 85 8.10 -1.82 -18.75
N ALA A 86 7.65 -1.82 -17.50
CA ALA A 86 6.60 -0.93 -17.02
C ALA A 86 7.08 -0.10 -15.82
N LEU A 87 6.65 1.16 -15.76
CA LEU A 87 6.85 1.99 -14.58
C LEU A 87 5.80 1.61 -13.54
N VAL A 88 6.25 1.19 -12.37
CA VAL A 88 5.39 0.75 -11.27
C VAL A 88 5.84 1.37 -9.96
N ILE A 89 4.91 1.50 -9.02
CA ILE A 89 5.22 1.85 -7.63
C ILE A 89 5.63 0.57 -6.90
N GLU A 90 6.75 0.64 -6.20
CA GLU A 90 7.29 -0.49 -5.45
C GLU A 90 6.35 -0.92 -4.33
N LYS A 91 6.11 -2.23 -4.22
CA LYS A 91 5.34 -2.77 -3.10
C LYS A 91 6.14 -2.69 -1.82
N SER A 92 5.47 -2.24 -0.76
CA SER A 92 6.03 -2.27 0.59
C SER A 92 5.92 -3.69 1.15
N ILE A 93 7.02 -4.42 1.13
CA ILE A 93 7.13 -5.77 1.71
C ILE A 93 7.99 -5.73 2.96
N VAL A 94 7.81 -6.72 3.83
CA VAL A 94 8.67 -6.87 5.01
C VAL A 94 10.04 -7.37 4.56
N ASP A 95 11.07 -6.57 4.82
CA ASP A 95 12.46 -6.95 4.60
C ASP A 95 13.09 -7.36 5.94
N VAL A 96 13.33 -8.65 6.09
CA VAL A 96 13.91 -9.22 7.30
C VAL A 96 15.35 -8.76 7.58
N ASN A 97 16.03 -8.24 6.55
CA ASN A 97 17.38 -7.71 6.67
C ASN A 97 17.40 -6.20 6.98
N SER A 98 16.25 -5.55 6.97
CA SER A 98 16.15 -4.13 7.25
C SER A 98 16.43 -3.81 8.72
N VAL A 99 16.91 -2.59 8.94
CA VAL A 99 17.12 -2.06 10.30
C VAL A 99 15.81 -2.03 11.08
N THR A 100 14.74 -1.66 10.42
CA THR A 100 13.39 -1.60 11.03
C THR A 100 12.94 -2.95 11.57
N PHE A 101 13.18 -4.03 10.82
CA PHE A 101 12.84 -5.38 11.26
C PHE A 101 13.66 -5.82 12.48
N ARG A 102 14.95 -5.43 12.55
CA ARG A 102 15.84 -5.81 13.65
C ARG A 102 15.56 -5.06 14.96
N VAL A 103 14.90 -3.93 14.88
CA VAL A 103 14.56 -3.10 16.06
C VAL A 103 13.28 -3.59 16.74
N VAL A 104 12.46 -4.35 16.05
CA VAL A 104 11.26 -5.00 16.59
C VAL A 104 11.61 -6.38 17.13
#